data_cd801b68c6ed22ae2fc583d5373a2271
#
_entry.id   cd801b68c6ed22ae2fc583d5373a2271
#
_cell.length_a   1.000
_cell.length_b   1.000
_cell.length_c   1.000
_cell.angle_alpha   90.00
_cell.angle_beta   90.00
_cell.angle_gamma   90.00
#
_symmetry.space_group_name_H-M   'P 1'
#
loop_
_entity.id
_entity.type
_entity.pdbx_description
1 polymer ?
#
loop_
_entity_poly.entity_id
_entity_poly.type
_entity_poly.pdbx_seq_one_letter_code
_entity_poly.pdbx_strand_id
1 'polypeptide(L)'
;EIGALHSPAKLGKHCSTEYCDVLSASEAAQLFPELHRARFVEVKHIVDLDQNALSSFTANQFDFVIMNHVIEHIANPIRVINDAFRILKVSGKFVISAPDKRFNYDGNRKITSFDHLWSEYLDEVTSVDDDHYLDFLSAVHPSTLVDPIGVSHHIQHARERREHAHV
;
A
#
# COMPACT_ATOMS: atom_id res chain seq x y z
N GLU A 1 2.06 -11.49 6.49
CA GLU A 1 2.55 -10.10 6.34
C GLU A 1 2.34 -9.64 4.92
N ILE A 2 1.87 -8.41 4.75
CA ILE A 2 1.52 -7.78 3.48
C ILE A 2 2.56 -6.71 3.15
N GLY A 3 3.08 -6.71 1.90
CA GLY A 3 4.00 -5.68 1.42
C GLY A 3 5.38 -5.70 2.07
N ALA A 4 5.88 -6.84 2.52
CA ALA A 4 7.16 -6.93 3.23
C ALA A 4 8.39 -6.62 2.36
N LEU A 5 8.29 -6.83 1.05
CA LEU A 5 9.38 -6.65 0.08
C LEU A 5 10.71 -7.27 0.55
N HIS A 6 11.62 -6.43 1.03
CA HIS A 6 12.97 -6.80 1.53
C HIS A 6 13.15 -6.56 3.04
N SER A 7 12.11 -6.07 3.72
CA SER A 7 12.18 -5.66 5.13
C SER A 7 11.09 -6.31 5.99
N PRO A 8 11.03 -7.67 6.03
CA PRO A 8 10.00 -8.35 6.80
C PRO A 8 10.10 -8.07 8.30
N ALA A 9 8.97 -8.07 8.97
CA ALA A 9 8.89 -7.93 10.41
C ALA A 9 9.67 -9.05 11.13
N LYS A 10 10.46 -8.67 12.12
CA LYS A 10 11.24 -9.62 12.92
C LYS A 10 10.36 -10.22 14.00
N LEU A 11 9.88 -11.43 13.78
CA LEU A 11 9.01 -12.14 14.70
C LEU A 11 9.75 -13.21 15.50
N GLY A 12 9.15 -13.64 16.62
CA GLY A 12 9.69 -14.69 17.46
C GLY A 12 9.70 -16.05 16.74
N LYS A 13 10.57 -16.95 17.18
CA LYS A 13 10.79 -18.29 16.56
C LYS A 13 9.55 -19.20 16.53
N HIS A 14 8.51 -18.86 17.29
CA HIS A 14 7.23 -19.61 17.33
C HIS A 14 6.20 -19.09 16.30
N CYS A 15 6.52 -18.01 15.57
CA CYS A 15 5.66 -17.48 14.53
C CYS A 15 6.02 -18.10 13.18
N SER A 16 5.00 -18.51 12.44
CA SER A 16 5.10 -18.88 11.03
C SER A 16 4.48 -17.73 10.22
N THR A 17 5.22 -17.17 9.27
CA THR A 17 4.78 -16.04 8.47
C THR A 17 4.64 -16.44 7.01
N GLU A 18 3.51 -16.11 6.43
CA GLU A 18 3.29 -16.13 4.98
C GLU A 18 3.30 -14.69 4.46
N TYR A 19 3.88 -14.51 3.27
CA TYR A 19 3.99 -13.20 2.65
C TYR A 19 2.99 -13.05 1.51
N CYS A 20 2.34 -11.88 1.49
CA CYS A 20 1.36 -11.47 0.50
C CYS A 20 1.82 -10.16 -0.13
N ASP A 21 1.82 -10.08 -1.45
CA ASP A 21 2.18 -8.89 -2.20
C ASP A 21 1.52 -8.94 -3.58
N VAL A 22 1.48 -7.82 -4.28
CA VAL A 22 1.04 -7.76 -5.68
C VAL A 22 2.12 -8.26 -6.64
N LEU A 23 3.38 -8.20 -6.23
CA LEU A 23 4.56 -8.60 -7.01
C LEU A 23 5.20 -9.86 -6.41
N SER A 24 5.66 -10.75 -7.27
CA SER A 24 6.62 -11.78 -6.89
C SER A 24 7.98 -11.15 -6.53
N ALA A 25 8.85 -11.89 -5.86
CA ALA A 25 10.20 -11.44 -5.53
C ALA A 25 11.02 -11.03 -6.79
N SER A 26 10.80 -11.73 -7.91
CA SER A 26 11.49 -11.41 -9.18
C SER A 26 10.96 -10.15 -9.84
N GLU A 27 9.65 -9.92 -9.83
CA GLU A 27 9.04 -8.69 -10.34
C GLU A 27 9.41 -7.49 -9.47
N ALA A 28 9.39 -7.64 -8.15
CA ALA A 28 9.83 -6.61 -7.23
C ALA A 28 11.31 -6.21 -7.46
N ALA A 29 12.19 -7.19 -7.71
CA ALA A 29 13.59 -6.91 -8.02
C ALA A 29 13.78 -6.16 -9.35
N GLN A 30 12.88 -6.34 -10.32
CA GLN A 30 12.89 -5.60 -11.59
C GLN A 30 12.33 -4.19 -11.43
N LEU A 31 11.25 -4.03 -10.67
CA LEU A 31 10.58 -2.74 -10.46
C LEU A 31 11.40 -1.80 -9.55
N PHE A 32 12.17 -2.35 -8.62
CA PHE A 32 12.99 -1.61 -7.66
C PHE A 32 14.50 -1.90 -7.85
N PRO A 33 15.09 -1.48 -8.98
CA PRO A 33 16.50 -1.75 -9.27
C PRO A 33 17.46 -1.12 -8.26
N GLU A 34 17.04 -0.08 -7.54
CA GLU A 34 17.78 0.53 -6.44
C GLU A 34 18.01 -0.43 -5.27
N LEU A 35 17.17 -1.47 -5.14
CA LEU A 35 17.26 -2.50 -4.12
C LEU A 35 18.05 -3.75 -4.56
N HIS A 36 18.87 -3.64 -5.60
CA HIS A 36 19.59 -4.77 -6.23
C HIS A 36 20.43 -5.64 -5.26
N ARG A 37 20.79 -5.12 -4.08
CA ARG A 37 21.51 -5.85 -3.03
C ARG A 37 20.59 -6.43 -1.95
N ALA A 38 19.32 -6.09 -1.98
CA ALA A 38 18.36 -6.58 -1.00
C ALA A 38 17.93 -8.00 -1.33
N ARG A 39 17.61 -8.77 -0.29
CA ARG A 39 16.99 -10.08 -0.44
C ARG A 39 15.48 -9.89 -0.21
N PHE A 40 14.71 -10.02 -1.28
CA PHE A 40 13.26 -10.01 -1.21
C PHE A 40 12.72 -11.28 -0.53
N VAL A 41 11.60 -11.15 0.17
CA VAL A 41 10.88 -12.31 0.72
C VAL A 41 10.26 -13.11 -0.42
N GLU A 42 10.10 -14.41 -0.20
CA GLU A 42 9.34 -15.25 -1.12
C GLU A 42 7.85 -15.04 -0.89
N VAL A 43 7.16 -14.45 -1.87
CA VAL A 43 5.74 -14.14 -1.81
C VAL A 43 4.95 -15.41 -2.10
N LYS A 44 4.17 -15.86 -1.11
CA LYS A 44 3.30 -17.04 -1.24
C LYS A 44 1.96 -16.70 -1.90
N HIS A 45 1.45 -15.51 -1.63
CA HIS A 45 0.13 -15.07 -2.08
C HIS A 45 0.27 -13.81 -2.94
N ILE A 46 0.08 -13.96 -4.24
CA ILE A 46 0.03 -12.79 -5.16
C ILE A 46 -1.38 -12.24 -5.13
N VAL A 47 -1.55 -11.04 -4.58
CA VAL A 47 -2.86 -10.41 -4.37
C VAL A 47 -2.77 -8.92 -4.67
N ASP A 48 -3.62 -8.46 -5.55
CA ASP A 48 -3.85 -7.03 -5.77
C ASP A 48 -4.87 -6.51 -4.76
N LEU A 49 -4.41 -5.70 -3.80
CA LEU A 49 -5.27 -5.18 -2.72
C LEU A 49 -6.30 -4.18 -3.26
N ASP A 50 -6.00 -3.44 -4.30
CA ASP A 50 -6.92 -2.48 -4.90
C ASP A 50 -8.07 -3.20 -5.61
N GLN A 51 -7.76 -4.28 -6.34
CA GLN A 51 -8.76 -5.04 -7.08
C GLN A 51 -9.56 -5.98 -6.17
N ASN A 52 -8.88 -6.70 -5.30
CA ASN A 52 -9.44 -7.86 -4.63
C ASN A 52 -9.48 -7.74 -3.09
N ALA A 53 -8.87 -6.70 -2.51
CA ALA A 53 -8.58 -6.64 -1.08
C ALA A 53 -7.97 -7.97 -0.60
N LEU A 54 -8.47 -8.58 0.46
CA LEU A 54 -8.02 -9.89 0.94
C LEU A 54 -9.09 -10.98 0.73
N SER A 55 -9.96 -10.82 -0.28
CA SER A 55 -11.10 -11.71 -0.53
C SER A 55 -10.72 -13.16 -0.83
N SER A 56 -9.51 -13.41 -1.32
CA SER A 56 -9.00 -14.75 -1.60
C SER A 56 -8.70 -15.57 -0.34
N PHE A 57 -8.60 -14.93 0.83
CA PHE A 57 -8.36 -15.61 2.10
C PHE A 57 -9.67 -15.96 2.79
N THR A 58 -9.68 -17.10 3.48
CA THR A 58 -10.83 -17.52 4.29
C THR A 58 -10.94 -16.72 5.59
N ALA A 59 -12.15 -16.57 6.11
CA ALA A 59 -12.36 -15.94 7.41
C ALA A 59 -11.69 -16.76 8.54
N ASN A 60 -11.24 -16.07 9.60
CA ASN A 60 -10.62 -16.68 10.78
C ASN A 60 -9.39 -17.57 10.47
N GLN A 61 -8.58 -17.15 9.52
CA GLN A 61 -7.44 -17.94 9.03
C GLN A 61 -6.15 -17.66 9.82
N PHE A 62 -5.89 -16.39 10.16
CA PHE A 62 -4.59 -15.95 10.70
C PHE A 62 -4.67 -15.52 12.16
N ASP A 63 -3.60 -15.78 12.91
CA ASP A 63 -3.44 -15.31 14.28
C ASP A 63 -3.00 -13.84 14.33
N PHE A 64 -2.32 -13.39 13.27
CA PHE A 64 -1.95 -11.99 13.08
C PHE A 64 -1.91 -11.61 11.60
N VAL A 65 -2.15 -10.35 11.32
CA VAL A 65 -1.93 -9.68 10.03
C VAL A 65 -1.02 -8.49 10.28
N ILE A 66 0.03 -8.33 9.48
CA ILE A 66 0.97 -7.21 9.57
C ILE A 66 0.95 -6.48 8.23
N MET A 67 0.85 -5.15 8.30
CA MET A 67 0.86 -4.24 7.17
C MET A 67 1.66 -2.99 7.55
N ASN A 68 2.87 -2.89 7.02
CA ASN A 68 3.75 -1.76 7.31
C ASN A 68 4.04 -0.99 6.04
N HIS A 69 3.72 0.32 6.04
CA HIS A 69 3.94 1.21 4.89
C HIS A 69 3.30 0.67 3.59
N VAL A 70 2.02 0.32 3.69
CA VAL A 70 1.22 -0.20 2.57
C VAL A 70 -0.11 0.54 2.47
N ILE A 71 -0.75 0.84 3.61
CA ILE A 71 -2.11 1.37 3.64
C ILE A 71 -2.23 2.72 2.92
N GLU A 72 -1.19 3.53 2.95
CA GLU A 72 -1.09 4.82 2.29
C GLU A 72 -1.06 4.74 0.76
N HIS A 73 -0.80 3.55 0.21
CA HIS A 73 -0.74 3.30 -1.23
C HIS A 73 -2.04 2.69 -1.80
N ILE A 74 -3.00 2.36 -0.95
CA ILE A 74 -4.21 1.61 -1.33
C ILE A 74 -5.34 2.59 -1.67
N ALA A 75 -6.01 2.37 -2.81
CA ALA A 75 -7.13 3.19 -3.26
C ALA A 75 -8.36 3.09 -2.34
N ASN A 76 -8.61 1.93 -1.73
CA ASN A 76 -9.74 1.73 -0.81
C ASN A 76 -9.26 1.10 0.51
N PRO A 77 -8.63 1.88 1.40
CA PRO A 77 -8.06 1.35 2.64
C PRO A 77 -9.10 0.79 3.60
N ILE A 78 -10.33 1.34 3.64
CA ILE A 78 -11.40 0.84 4.52
C ILE A 78 -11.78 -0.58 4.13
N ARG A 79 -11.88 -0.89 2.84
CA ARG A 79 -12.19 -2.25 2.36
C ARG A 79 -11.11 -3.24 2.79
N VAL A 80 -9.84 -2.87 2.66
CA VAL A 80 -8.71 -3.74 3.04
C VAL A 80 -8.66 -3.95 4.56
N ILE A 81 -8.93 -2.92 5.36
CA ILE A 81 -9.00 -3.02 6.82
C ILE A 81 -10.13 -3.98 7.24
N ASN A 82 -11.32 -3.85 6.65
CA ASN A 82 -12.45 -4.74 6.93
C ASN A 82 -12.11 -6.20 6.61
N ASP A 83 -11.47 -6.44 5.48
CA ASP A 83 -11.03 -7.77 5.09
C ASP A 83 -9.91 -8.30 6.02
N ALA A 84 -8.98 -7.46 6.46
CA ALA A 84 -7.97 -7.84 7.44
C ALA A 84 -8.61 -8.35 8.75
N PHE A 85 -9.63 -7.67 9.24
CA PHE A 85 -10.39 -8.15 10.40
C PHE A 85 -11.16 -9.44 10.12
N ARG A 86 -11.72 -9.62 8.93
CA ARG A 86 -12.44 -10.84 8.55
C ARG A 86 -11.54 -12.08 8.55
N ILE A 87 -10.31 -11.95 8.05
CA ILE A 87 -9.37 -13.08 7.96
C ILE A 87 -8.65 -13.39 9.28
N LEU A 88 -8.70 -12.48 10.25
CA LEU A 88 -8.16 -12.73 11.58
C LEU A 88 -9.03 -13.69 12.38
N LYS A 89 -8.40 -14.59 13.13
CA LYS A 89 -9.06 -15.41 14.15
C LYS A 89 -9.60 -14.53 15.27
N VAL A 90 -10.50 -15.10 16.07
CA VAL A 90 -10.95 -14.46 17.33
C VAL A 90 -9.73 -14.17 18.20
N SER A 91 -9.60 -12.95 18.69
CA SER A 91 -8.43 -12.43 19.42
C SER A 91 -7.14 -12.28 18.60
N GLY A 92 -7.19 -12.48 17.30
CA GLY A 92 -6.08 -12.20 16.38
C GLY A 92 -5.66 -10.73 16.43
N LYS A 93 -4.48 -10.43 15.95
CA LYS A 93 -3.90 -9.07 16.01
C LYS A 93 -3.70 -8.50 14.61
N PHE A 94 -4.19 -7.30 14.39
CA PHE A 94 -3.83 -6.49 13.23
C PHE A 94 -2.77 -5.48 13.65
N VAL A 95 -1.60 -5.56 13.02
CA VAL A 95 -0.48 -4.62 13.23
C VAL A 95 -0.36 -3.81 11.95
N ILE A 96 -0.55 -2.51 12.07
CA ILE A 96 -0.47 -1.57 10.95
C ILE A 96 0.43 -0.41 11.33
N SER A 97 1.28 0.01 10.41
CA SER A 97 2.00 1.28 10.50
C SER A 97 1.91 2.03 9.18
N ALA A 98 1.82 3.34 9.27
CA ALA A 98 1.85 4.27 8.16
C ALA A 98 2.84 5.40 8.44
N PRO A 99 3.37 6.09 7.43
CA PRO A 99 4.26 7.22 7.64
C PRO A 99 3.57 8.36 8.37
N ASP A 100 4.26 8.99 9.29
CA ASP A 100 3.80 10.27 9.84
C ASP A 100 4.25 11.38 8.88
N LYS A 101 3.29 12.03 8.23
CA LYS A 101 3.55 13.09 7.24
C LYS A 101 4.43 14.22 7.76
N ARG A 102 4.50 14.45 9.07
CA ARG A 102 5.36 15.50 9.66
C ARG A 102 6.84 15.22 9.48
N PHE A 103 7.21 13.96 9.16
CA PHE A 103 8.60 13.49 9.07
C PHE A 103 8.95 12.94 7.68
N ASN A 104 8.09 13.15 6.69
CA ASN A 104 8.33 12.74 5.31
C ASN A 104 8.04 13.89 4.33
N TYR A 105 8.11 13.61 3.03
CA TYR A 105 7.87 14.58 1.95
C TYR A 105 6.41 15.05 1.86
N ASP A 106 5.44 14.34 2.45
CA ASP A 106 4.01 14.71 2.45
C ASP A 106 3.67 15.85 3.42
N GLY A 107 4.66 16.40 4.11
CA GLY A 107 4.46 17.45 5.12
C GLY A 107 3.53 18.59 4.70
N ASN A 108 3.55 18.96 3.42
CA ASN A 108 2.74 20.04 2.85
C ASN A 108 1.40 19.55 2.27
N ARG A 109 1.17 18.25 2.11
CA ARG A 109 -0.13 17.72 1.66
C ARG A 109 -1.18 17.85 2.75
N LYS A 110 -2.45 17.94 2.37
CA LYS A 110 -3.54 17.86 3.33
C LYS A 110 -3.71 16.41 3.79
N ILE A 111 -4.08 16.23 5.06
CA ILE A 111 -4.48 14.89 5.55
C ILE A 111 -5.74 14.47 4.79
N THR A 112 -5.75 13.26 4.29
CA THR A 112 -6.92 12.65 3.66
C THR A 112 -8.07 12.60 4.67
N SER A 113 -9.20 13.20 4.30
CA SER A 113 -10.34 13.27 5.21
C SER A 113 -11.06 11.92 5.30
N PHE A 114 -11.73 11.68 6.43
CA PHE A 114 -12.57 10.48 6.57
C PHE A 114 -13.69 10.45 5.51
N ASP A 115 -14.29 11.60 5.19
CA ASP A 115 -15.37 11.68 4.20
C ASP A 115 -14.89 11.24 2.81
N HIS A 116 -13.64 11.58 2.44
CA HIS A 116 -13.03 11.12 1.20
C HIS A 116 -12.84 9.60 1.19
N LEU A 117 -12.20 9.05 2.23
CA LEU A 117 -12.02 7.60 2.36
C LEU A 117 -13.36 6.84 2.40
N TRP A 118 -14.37 7.43 3.01
CA TRP A 118 -15.70 6.85 3.09
C TRP A 118 -16.42 6.86 1.74
N SER A 119 -16.27 7.94 0.94
CA SER A 119 -16.79 8.00 -0.43
C SER A 119 -16.14 6.92 -1.30
N GLU A 120 -14.82 6.79 -1.29
CA GLU A 120 -14.11 5.75 -2.03
C GLU A 120 -14.54 4.33 -1.62
N TYR A 121 -14.83 4.14 -0.33
CA TYR A 121 -15.35 2.87 0.17
C TYR A 121 -16.76 2.57 -0.39
N LEU A 122 -17.67 3.56 -0.38
CA LEU A 122 -19.03 3.40 -0.91
C LEU A 122 -19.06 3.23 -2.43
N ASP A 123 -18.15 3.90 -3.13
CA ASP A 123 -18.03 3.84 -4.59
C ASP A 123 -17.23 2.59 -5.05
N GLU A 124 -16.78 1.76 -4.09
CA GLU A 124 -16.03 0.54 -4.34
C GLU A 124 -14.80 0.76 -5.26
N VAL A 125 -14.10 1.89 -5.08
CA VAL A 125 -12.96 2.23 -5.94
C VAL A 125 -11.88 1.15 -5.90
N THR A 126 -11.26 0.91 -7.06
CA THR A 126 -10.23 -0.13 -7.25
C THR A 126 -8.94 0.41 -7.87
N SER A 127 -8.82 1.71 -7.97
CA SER A 127 -7.62 2.38 -8.48
C SER A 127 -7.52 3.78 -7.92
N VAL A 128 -6.29 4.24 -7.68
CA VAL A 128 -5.99 5.63 -7.33
C VAL A 128 -6.22 6.49 -8.58
N ASP A 129 -6.99 7.57 -8.46
CA ASP A 129 -7.25 8.50 -9.55
C ASP A 129 -6.13 9.54 -9.72
N ASP A 130 -6.20 10.33 -10.79
CA ASP A 130 -5.19 11.34 -11.12
C ASP A 130 -5.14 12.48 -10.10
N ASP A 131 -6.23 12.77 -9.40
CA ASP A 131 -6.30 13.87 -8.45
C ASP A 131 -5.36 13.64 -7.25
N HIS A 132 -5.17 12.40 -6.81
CA HIS A 132 -4.20 12.05 -5.77
C HIS A 132 -2.76 12.36 -6.20
N TYR A 133 -2.41 12.04 -7.45
CA TYR A 133 -1.09 12.32 -7.99
C TYR A 133 -0.87 13.82 -8.21
N LEU A 134 -1.91 14.53 -8.64
CA LEU A 134 -1.87 16.00 -8.81
C LEU A 134 -1.75 16.70 -7.45
N ASP A 135 -2.43 16.22 -6.41
CA ASP A 135 -2.25 16.71 -5.03
C ASP A 135 -0.80 16.55 -4.57
N PHE A 136 -0.23 15.36 -4.79
CA PHE A 136 1.19 15.11 -4.48
C PHE A 136 2.10 16.08 -5.23
N LEU A 137 1.96 16.20 -6.55
CA LEU A 137 2.77 17.12 -7.37
C LEU A 137 2.63 18.56 -6.92
N SER A 138 1.42 19.00 -6.59
CA SER A 138 1.18 20.38 -6.16
C SER A 138 1.88 20.72 -4.85
N ALA A 139 1.98 19.78 -3.94
CA ALA A 139 2.55 19.99 -2.62
C ALA A 139 4.06 19.72 -2.56
N VAL A 140 4.58 18.78 -3.36
CA VAL A 140 5.95 18.28 -3.26
C VAL A 140 6.83 18.73 -4.44
N HIS A 141 6.28 18.72 -5.65
CA HIS A 141 6.99 19.08 -6.89
C HIS A 141 6.21 20.06 -7.77
N PRO A 142 5.84 21.27 -7.26
CA PRO A 142 4.97 22.18 -7.98
C PRO A 142 5.55 22.66 -9.33
N SER A 143 6.86 22.65 -9.49
CA SER A 143 7.51 22.97 -10.77
C SER A 143 7.20 21.96 -11.89
N THR A 144 6.82 20.73 -11.56
CA THR A 144 6.44 19.73 -12.56
C THR A 144 5.10 20.07 -13.22
N LEU A 145 4.20 20.77 -12.51
CA LEU A 145 2.86 21.11 -13.00
C LEU A 145 2.86 22.05 -14.21
N VAL A 146 3.97 22.76 -14.47
CA VAL A 146 4.08 23.64 -15.66
C VAL A 146 4.40 22.89 -16.95
N ASP A 147 4.73 21.59 -16.83
CA ASP A 147 5.05 20.70 -17.94
C ASP A 147 4.04 19.55 -18.02
N PRO A 148 3.04 19.61 -18.93
CA PRO A 148 2.04 18.53 -19.05
C PRO A 148 2.64 17.15 -19.38
N ILE A 149 3.76 17.11 -20.09
CA ILE A 149 4.45 15.84 -20.40
C ILE A 149 5.08 15.28 -19.12
N GLY A 150 5.74 16.13 -18.34
CA GLY A 150 6.30 15.77 -17.04
C GLY A 150 5.24 15.27 -16.06
N VAL A 151 4.07 15.92 -16.02
CA VAL A 151 2.92 15.46 -15.21
C VAL A 151 2.48 14.06 -15.62
N SER A 152 2.26 13.83 -16.93
CA SER A 152 1.83 12.51 -17.43
C SER A 152 2.84 11.41 -17.12
N HIS A 153 4.13 11.70 -17.29
CA HIS A 153 5.21 10.73 -16.95
C HIS A 153 5.23 10.43 -15.45
N HIS A 154 5.05 11.46 -14.60
CA HIS A 154 5.03 11.25 -13.16
C HIS A 154 3.85 10.36 -12.74
N ILE A 155 2.63 10.67 -13.23
CA ILE A 155 1.43 9.89 -12.91
C ILE A 155 1.61 8.43 -13.36
N GLN A 156 2.10 8.21 -14.57
CA GLN A 156 2.36 6.85 -15.05
C GLN A 156 3.36 6.12 -14.15
N HIS A 157 4.50 6.74 -13.84
CA HIS A 157 5.53 6.16 -12.98
C HIS A 157 5.00 5.84 -11.59
N ALA A 158 4.26 6.78 -10.97
CA ALA A 158 3.67 6.61 -9.66
C ALA A 158 2.64 5.46 -9.63
N ARG A 159 1.83 5.32 -10.70
CA ARG A 159 0.90 4.18 -10.84
C ARG A 159 1.62 2.84 -10.94
N GLU A 160 2.65 2.76 -11.77
CA GLU A 160 3.44 1.53 -11.93
C GLU A 160 4.06 1.06 -10.61
N ARG A 161 4.46 2.02 -9.77
CA ARG A 161 5.07 1.78 -8.46
C ARG A 161 4.06 1.80 -7.30
N ARG A 162 2.79 2.08 -7.58
CA ARG A 162 1.69 2.19 -6.59
C ARG A 162 2.00 3.19 -5.48
N GLU A 163 2.32 4.42 -5.85
CA GLU A 163 2.68 5.50 -4.93
C GLU A 163 1.53 6.51 -4.76
N HIS A 164 1.60 7.32 -3.70
CA HIS A 164 0.89 8.59 -3.50
C HIS A 164 -0.64 8.54 -3.39
N ALA A 165 -1.24 7.48 -2.86
CA ALA A 165 -2.69 7.49 -2.66
C ALA A 165 -3.09 8.46 -1.53
N HIS A 166 -2.88 8.10 -0.28
CA HIS A 166 -3.40 8.84 0.88
C HIS A 166 -2.31 9.41 1.79
N VAL A 167 -2.70 10.37 2.67
CA VAL A 167 -1.84 11.03 3.65
C VAL A 167 -2.49 11.01 5.03
#